data_55c5cec2baf925dffb0ef214d3f59e95
#
_entry.id   55c5cec2baf925dffb0ef214d3f59e95
#
_cell.length_a   1.000
_cell.length_b   1.000
_cell.length_c   1.000
_cell.angle_alpha   90.00
_cell.angle_beta   90.00
_cell.angle_gamma   90.00
#
_symmetry.space_group_name_H-M   'P 1'
#
loop_
_entity.id
_entity.type
_entity.pdbx_description
1 polymer ?
#
loop_
_entity_poly.entity_id
_entity_poly.type
_entity_poly.pdbx_seq_one_letter_code
_entity_poly.pdbx_strand_id
1 'polypeptide(L)'
;MKSFSEIPTDSPTTPLLDKLNLPDDIGELTKKELYELADEVREFLLYSVGQSGGHFGAGLGVVELSVALHHVFDSPSDKIIWDVGHQAYPHKILTGRKKSLNTIRKKNGLHPFPSRDESVHDAFGVGHSSTSISAALGMSRAENSNIHKQIAVIGDGAITGGMAFEALAHAGSLEDDDLLIILNDNNMSTVSYTHLRAHETTNYL
;
A
#
# COMPACT_ATOMS: atom_id res chain seq x y z
N MET A 1 1.32 -18.08 8.52
CA MET A 1 0.11 -17.29 8.20
C MET A 1 -1.06 -17.93 8.90
N LYS A 2 -1.74 -17.19 9.79
CA LYS A 2 -2.96 -17.65 10.45
C LYS A 2 -4.11 -17.70 9.45
N SER A 3 -4.96 -18.72 9.49
CA SER A 3 -6.20 -18.80 8.72
C SER A 3 -7.37 -18.39 9.61
N PHE A 4 -8.27 -17.60 9.04
CA PHE A 4 -9.48 -17.12 9.74
C PHE A 4 -10.71 -17.69 9.06
N SER A 5 -11.61 -18.30 9.84
CA SER A 5 -12.91 -18.80 9.37
C SER A 5 -14.02 -17.75 9.50
N GLU A 6 -13.81 -16.77 10.38
CA GLU A 6 -14.79 -15.72 10.69
C GLU A 6 -14.09 -14.38 10.92
N ILE A 7 -14.82 -13.29 10.74
CA ILE A 7 -14.34 -11.94 11.07
C ILE A 7 -14.26 -11.80 12.59
N PRO A 8 -13.08 -11.44 13.16
CA PRO A 8 -12.96 -11.24 14.59
C PRO A 8 -13.90 -10.16 15.12
N THR A 9 -14.61 -10.43 16.21
CA THR A 9 -15.46 -9.46 16.91
C THR A 9 -14.72 -8.74 18.03
N ASP A 10 -13.73 -9.38 18.61
CA ASP A 10 -12.89 -8.84 19.66
C ASP A 10 -11.58 -8.28 19.09
N SER A 11 -11.09 -7.19 19.70
CA SER A 11 -9.81 -6.60 19.31
C SER A 11 -8.67 -7.60 19.56
N PRO A 12 -7.87 -7.93 18.55
CA PRO A 12 -6.75 -8.83 18.74
C PRO A 12 -5.67 -8.19 19.63
N THR A 13 -4.90 -9.04 20.30
CA THR A 13 -3.67 -8.62 20.97
C THR A 13 -2.55 -8.50 19.94
N THR A 14 -1.85 -7.38 19.93
CA THR A 14 -0.80 -7.07 18.96
C THR A 14 0.45 -6.57 19.71
N PRO A 15 1.10 -7.45 20.50
CA PRO A 15 2.15 -7.03 21.44
C PRO A 15 3.38 -6.44 20.75
N LEU A 16 3.78 -6.95 19.58
CA LEU A 16 4.88 -6.39 18.82
C LEU A 16 4.50 -5.03 18.22
N LEU A 17 3.38 -4.96 17.51
CA LEU A 17 2.89 -3.73 16.87
C LEU A 17 2.64 -2.61 17.90
N ASP A 18 2.20 -2.95 19.12
CA ASP A 18 1.93 -1.98 20.18
C ASP A 18 3.22 -1.45 20.87
N LYS A 19 4.31 -2.20 20.76
CA LYS A 19 5.61 -1.85 21.34
C LYS A 19 6.42 -0.91 20.45
N LEU A 20 6.24 -0.99 19.14
CA LEU A 20 7.05 -0.28 18.16
C LEU A 20 6.71 1.23 18.12
N ASN A 21 7.75 2.06 17.98
CA ASN A 21 7.64 3.45 17.54
C ASN A 21 7.53 3.46 16.01
N LEU A 22 6.32 3.59 15.49
CA LEU A 22 6.01 3.43 14.07
C LEU A 22 6.15 4.73 13.28
N PRO A 23 6.73 4.69 12.07
CA PRO A 23 7.30 3.52 11.38
C PRO A 23 8.77 3.22 11.72
N ASP A 24 9.45 4.07 12.49
CA ASP A 24 10.91 4.15 12.62
C ASP A 24 11.56 2.81 13.04
N ASP A 25 10.93 2.09 13.98
CA ASP A 25 11.51 0.84 14.50
C ASP A 25 11.40 -0.34 13.54
N ILE A 26 10.61 -0.25 12.46
CA ILE A 26 10.38 -1.38 11.54
C ILE A 26 11.67 -1.77 10.80
N GLY A 27 12.53 -0.80 10.51
CA GLY A 27 13.80 -1.02 9.83
C GLY A 27 14.77 -1.94 10.59
N GLU A 28 14.66 -2.00 11.92
CA GLU A 28 15.55 -2.77 12.79
C GLU A 28 15.04 -4.20 13.07
N LEU A 29 13.84 -4.55 12.60
CA LEU A 29 13.23 -5.85 12.89
C LEU A 29 13.92 -6.99 12.16
N THR A 30 14.08 -8.12 12.86
CA THR A 30 14.54 -9.35 12.25
C THR A 30 13.48 -9.94 11.31
N LYS A 31 13.91 -10.81 10.38
CA LYS A 31 12.99 -11.50 9.47
C LYS A 31 11.83 -12.20 10.22
N LYS A 32 12.10 -12.79 11.40
CA LYS A 32 11.05 -13.43 12.20
C LYS A 32 10.03 -12.41 12.71
N GLU A 33 10.50 -11.29 13.24
CA GLU A 33 9.65 -10.21 13.74
C GLU A 33 8.83 -9.57 12.63
N LEU A 34 9.37 -9.45 11.40
CA LEU A 34 8.61 -8.95 10.26
C LEU A 34 7.41 -9.85 9.92
N TYR A 35 7.56 -11.17 9.99
CA TYR A 35 6.41 -12.09 9.82
C TYR A 35 5.41 -11.97 10.96
N GLU A 36 5.88 -11.84 12.19
CA GLU A 36 5.02 -11.62 13.37
C GLU A 36 4.26 -10.30 13.24
N LEU A 37 4.93 -9.22 12.88
CA LEU A 37 4.31 -7.93 12.62
C LEU A 37 3.25 -8.00 11.50
N ALA A 38 3.54 -8.70 10.41
CA ALA A 38 2.58 -8.88 9.33
C ALA A 38 1.33 -9.65 9.79
N ASP A 39 1.49 -10.68 10.61
CA ASP A 39 0.36 -11.42 11.18
C ASP A 39 -0.47 -10.54 12.13
N GLU A 40 0.16 -9.74 13.00
CA GLU A 40 -0.53 -8.81 13.89
C GLU A 40 -1.28 -7.69 13.13
N VAL A 41 -0.65 -7.12 12.10
CA VAL A 41 -1.28 -6.11 11.22
C VAL A 41 -2.49 -6.72 10.52
N ARG A 42 -2.39 -7.96 10.03
CA ARG A 42 -3.48 -8.65 9.36
C ARG A 42 -4.66 -8.91 10.30
N GLU A 43 -4.39 -9.41 11.51
CA GLU A 43 -5.43 -9.66 12.52
C GLU A 43 -6.16 -8.36 12.89
N PHE A 44 -5.40 -7.30 13.12
CA PHE A 44 -5.97 -6.01 13.47
C PHE A 44 -6.77 -5.39 12.31
N LEU A 45 -6.29 -5.55 11.07
CA LEU A 45 -7.00 -5.11 9.87
C LEU A 45 -8.35 -5.84 9.72
N LEU A 46 -8.33 -7.18 9.87
CA LEU A 46 -9.53 -8.02 9.83
C LEU A 46 -10.57 -7.55 10.84
N TYR A 47 -10.16 -7.34 12.08
CA TYR A 47 -11.02 -6.82 13.14
C TYR A 47 -11.57 -5.43 12.78
N SER A 48 -10.69 -4.46 12.51
CA SER A 48 -11.07 -3.06 12.34
C SER A 48 -11.99 -2.83 11.14
N VAL A 49 -11.66 -3.41 9.98
CA VAL A 49 -12.46 -3.28 8.77
C VAL A 49 -13.74 -4.07 8.87
N GLY A 50 -13.75 -5.20 9.58
CA GLY A 50 -14.94 -5.97 9.89
C GLY A 50 -15.97 -5.15 10.67
N GLN A 51 -15.53 -4.23 11.55
CA GLN A 51 -16.40 -3.34 12.33
C GLN A 51 -16.79 -2.06 11.59
N SER A 52 -15.87 -1.49 10.79
CA SER A 52 -16.09 -0.18 10.13
C SER A 52 -16.61 -0.28 8.71
N GLY A 53 -16.45 -1.42 8.06
CA GLY A 53 -16.58 -1.58 6.62
C GLY A 53 -15.40 -0.96 5.87
N GLY A 54 -15.23 -1.30 4.60
CA GLY A 54 -14.17 -0.77 3.75
C GLY A 54 -13.65 -1.77 2.71
N HIS A 55 -12.49 -1.48 2.15
CA HIS A 55 -11.82 -2.30 1.15
C HIS A 55 -11.04 -3.44 1.82
N PHE A 56 -11.71 -4.55 2.07
CA PHE A 56 -11.19 -5.65 2.87
C PHE A 56 -10.08 -6.43 2.14
N GLY A 57 -10.42 -7.00 0.99
CA GLY A 57 -9.50 -7.86 0.24
C GLY A 57 -8.24 -7.15 -0.24
N ALA A 58 -8.39 -5.91 -0.72
CA ALA A 58 -7.26 -5.12 -1.19
C ALA A 58 -6.23 -4.83 -0.08
N GLY A 59 -6.70 -4.51 1.13
CA GLY A 59 -5.82 -4.29 2.28
C GLY A 59 -5.09 -5.57 2.72
N LEU A 60 -5.78 -6.71 2.71
CA LEU A 60 -5.19 -8.01 3.08
C LEU A 60 -4.10 -8.45 2.10
N GLY A 61 -4.28 -8.18 0.83
CA GLY A 61 -3.33 -8.57 -0.24
C GLY A 61 -2.00 -7.81 -0.21
N VAL A 62 -1.87 -6.77 0.59
CA VAL A 62 -0.65 -5.93 0.66
C VAL A 62 -0.05 -5.83 2.06
N VAL A 63 -0.45 -6.66 2.99
CA VAL A 63 0.07 -6.60 4.38
C VAL A 63 1.58 -6.82 4.39
N GLU A 64 2.06 -7.93 3.83
CA GLU A 64 3.49 -8.25 3.78
C GLU A 64 4.26 -7.24 2.95
N LEU A 65 3.69 -6.78 1.83
CA LEU A 65 4.30 -5.73 1.02
C LEU A 65 4.45 -4.43 1.81
N SER A 66 3.42 -4.04 2.56
CA SER A 66 3.47 -2.83 3.40
C SER A 66 4.54 -2.93 4.48
N VAL A 67 4.63 -4.08 5.17
CA VAL A 67 5.68 -4.32 6.18
C VAL A 67 7.06 -4.29 5.54
N ALA A 68 7.25 -4.94 4.37
CA ALA A 68 8.53 -4.95 3.66
C ALA A 68 8.94 -3.54 3.19
N LEU A 69 7.99 -2.76 2.69
CA LEU A 69 8.27 -1.39 2.25
C LEU A 69 8.72 -0.50 3.41
N HIS A 70 8.05 -0.58 4.56
CA HIS A 70 8.44 0.18 5.75
C HIS A 70 9.71 -0.36 6.45
N HIS A 71 10.11 -1.59 6.14
CA HIS A 71 11.40 -2.13 6.59
C HIS A 71 12.58 -1.63 5.74
N VAL A 72 12.36 -1.42 4.45
CA VAL A 72 13.41 -1.10 3.48
C VAL A 72 13.55 0.41 3.25
N PHE A 73 12.43 1.14 3.28
CA PHE A 73 12.35 2.54 2.93
C PHE A 73 12.01 3.42 4.12
N ASP A 74 12.69 4.56 4.23
CA ASP A 74 12.55 5.52 5.32
C ASP A 74 11.43 6.54 5.02
N SER A 75 10.20 6.18 5.35
CA SER A 75 9.06 7.10 5.24
C SER A 75 9.01 8.06 6.45
N PRO A 76 8.85 9.40 6.27
CA PRO A 76 8.34 10.07 5.06
C PRO A 76 9.40 10.59 4.11
N SER A 77 10.69 10.34 4.33
CA SER A 77 11.76 10.79 3.44
C SER A 77 11.61 10.14 2.08
N ASP A 78 11.58 8.81 2.05
CA ASP A 78 11.17 8.03 0.88
C ASP A 78 9.66 8.13 0.69
N LYS A 79 9.20 8.32 -0.55
CA LYS A 79 7.78 8.55 -0.85
C LYS A 79 7.11 7.28 -1.34
N ILE A 80 6.22 6.72 -0.53
CA ILE A 80 5.39 5.56 -0.91
C ILE A 80 4.02 6.07 -1.36
N ILE A 81 3.71 5.87 -2.64
CA ILE A 81 2.47 6.32 -3.27
C ILE A 81 1.61 5.11 -3.60
N TRP A 82 0.48 4.99 -2.92
CA TRP A 82 -0.47 3.90 -3.07
C TRP A 82 -1.50 4.23 -4.14
N ASP A 83 -1.48 3.52 -5.27
CA ASP A 83 -2.47 3.76 -6.32
C ASP A 83 -3.90 3.47 -5.84
N VAL A 84 -4.83 4.30 -6.28
CA VAL A 84 -6.21 4.34 -5.79
C VAL A 84 -6.28 4.62 -4.29
N GLY A 85 -5.42 4.01 -3.48
CA GLY A 85 -5.35 4.18 -2.03
C GLY A 85 -6.25 3.25 -1.23
N HIS A 86 -7.08 2.44 -1.88
CA HIS A 86 -7.95 1.46 -1.22
C HIS A 86 -7.17 0.34 -0.52
N GLN A 87 -5.92 0.13 -0.91
CA GLN A 87 -4.98 -0.84 -0.35
C GLN A 87 -4.08 -0.25 0.76
N ALA A 88 -4.24 1.02 1.15
CA ALA A 88 -3.32 1.70 2.07
C ALA A 88 -3.66 1.50 3.56
N TYR A 89 -4.58 0.63 3.93
CA TYR A 89 -4.94 0.43 5.33
C TYR A 89 -3.78 -0.12 6.18
N PRO A 90 -3.01 -1.13 5.73
CA PRO A 90 -1.80 -1.55 6.43
C PRO A 90 -0.79 -0.41 6.60
N HIS A 91 -0.58 0.41 5.57
CA HIS A 91 0.26 1.61 5.65
C HIS A 91 -0.21 2.56 6.76
N LYS A 92 -1.52 2.80 6.88
CA LYS A 92 -2.06 3.63 7.98
C LYS A 92 -1.78 3.04 9.36
N ILE A 93 -1.89 1.72 9.51
CA ILE A 93 -1.55 1.01 10.76
C ILE A 93 -0.06 1.23 11.08
N LEU A 94 0.82 0.96 10.12
CA LEU A 94 2.28 1.02 10.25
C LEU A 94 2.84 2.44 10.38
N THR A 95 2.03 3.45 10.12
CA THR A 95 2.37 4.87 10.30
C THR A 95 1.63 5.51 11.48
N GLY A 96 1.36 4.72 12.53
CA GLY A 96 0.89 5.19 13.83
C GLY A 96 -0.61 5.45 13.96
N ARG A 97 -1.42 5.16 12.91
CA ARG A 97 -2.88 5.41 12.90
C ARG A 97 -3.73 4.22 13.34
N LYS A 98 -3.11 3.17 13.90
CA LYS A 98 -3.78 1.96 14.38
C LYS A 98 -5.01 2.27 15.24
N LYS A 99 -4.84 3.09 16.29
CA LYS A 99 -5.90 3.41 17.26
C LYS A 99 -7.13 4.07 16.64
N SER A 100 -6.94 4.77 15.54
CA SER A 100 -8.01 5.49 14.86
C SER A 100 -8.59 4.72 13.66
N LEU A 101 -8.08 3.54 13.33
CA LEU A 101 -8.48 2.83 12.12
C LEU A 101 -9.97 2.47 12.08
N ASN A 102 -10.60 2.22 13.23
CA ASN A 102 -12.03 1.96 13.35
C ASN A 102 -12.91 3.19 13.04
N THR A 103 -12.32 4.37 12.88
CA THR A 103 -13.02 5.59 12.46
C THR A 103 -12.96 5.82 10.95
N ILE A 104 -12.26 4.95 10.21
CA ILE A 104 -12.11 5.09 8.76
C ILE A 104 -13.47 5.20 8.07
N ARG A 105 -13.60 6.11 7.11
CA ARG A 105 -14.84 6.42 6.38
C ARG A 105 -15.96 7.04 7.24
N LYS A 106 -15.74 7.29 8.51
CA LYS A 106 -16.73 7.99 9.37
C LYS A 106 -16.49 9.50 9.31
N LYS A 107 -17.53 10.28 9.60
CA LYS A 107 -17.43 11.74 9.71
C LYS A 107 -16.38 12.10 10.77
N ASN A 108 -15.41 12.95 10.42
CA ASN A 108 -14.29 13.36 11.27
C ASN A 108 -13.35 12.19 11.69
N GLY A 109 -13.43 11.06 11.02
CA GLY A 109 -12.52 9.94 11.18
C GLY A 109 -11.42 9.94 10.11
N LEU A 110 -10.67 8.84 10.05
CA LEU A 110 -9.63 8.67 9.04
C LEU A 110 -10.21 8.65 7.62
N HIS A 111 -9.49 9.28 6.69
CA HIS A 111 -9.78 9.20 5.27
C HIS A 111 -9.69 7.76 4.76
N PRO A 112 -10.56 7.34 3.85
CA PRO A 112 -10.51 6.00 3.26
C PRO A 112 -9.28 5.77 2.38
N PHE A 113 -8.68 6.84 1.88
CA PHE A 113 -7.48 6.87 1.05
C PHE A 113 -6.38 7.70 1.73
N PRO A 114 -5.11 7.57 1.29
CA PRO A 114 -4.05 8.48 1.73
C PRO A 114 -4.42 9.94 1.52
N SER A 115 -4.10 10.76 2.52
CA SER A 115 -4.34 12.20 2.48
C SER A 115 -3.21 12.96 3.18
N ARG A 116 -2.60 13.90 2.48
CA ARG A 116 -1.50 14.72 3.04
C ARG A 116 -1.91 15.55 4.26
N ASP A 117 -3.19 15.85 4.39
CA ASP A 117 -3.72 16.57 5.54
C ASP A 117 -3.87 15.66 6.77
N GLU A 118 -3.80 14.32 6.58
CA GLU A 118 -3.95 13.33 7.66
C GLU A 118 -2.60 12.90 8.22
N SER A 119 -1.60 12.72 7.37
CA SER A 119 -0.28 12.22 7.78
C SER A 119 0.82 12.67 6.84
N VAL A 120 2.00 12.96 7.39
CA VAL A 120 3.22 13.26 6.62
C VAL A 120 3.69 12.06 5.79
N HIS A 121 3.30 10.84 6.18
CA HIS A 121 3.60 9.60 5.47
C HIS A 121 2.72 9.38 4.24
N ASP A 122 1.62 10.11 4.12
CA ASP A 122 0.73 10.07 2.95
C ASP A 122 1.26 11.03 1.87
N ALA A 123 2.25 10.59 1.11
CA ALA A 123 3.00 11.42 0.18
C ALA A 123 2.13 12.09 -0.90
N PHE A 124 1.02 11.46 -1.29
CA PHE A 124 0.12 11.95 -2.32
C PHE A 124 -1.34 11.59 -2.03
N GLY A 125 -2.25 12.54 -2.25
CA GLY A 125 -3.69 12.30 -2.18
C GLY A 125 -4.16 11.55 -3.44
N VAL A 126 -4.85 10.43 -3.24
CA VAL A 126 -5.21 9.50 -4.32
C VAL A 126 -6.71 9.24 -4.39
N GLY A 127 -7.13 8.68 -5.52
CA GLY A 127 -8.47 8.19 -5.82
C GLY A 127 -8.40 7.17 -6.96
N HIS A 128 -9.55 6.76 -7.51
CA HIS A 128 -9.63 5.77 -8.61
C HIS A 128 -9.22 6.37 -9.96
N SER A 129 -7.98 6.86 -10.10
CA SER A 129 -7.51 7.57 -11.30
C SER A 129 -6.15 7.11 -11.81
N SER A 130 -5.58 6.04 -11.26
CA SER A 130 -4.31 5.43 -11.72
C SER A 130 -3.14 6.43 -11.77
N THR A 131 -2.99 7.23 -10.71
CA THR A 131 -2.10 8.41 -10.69
C THR A 131 -0.75 8.15 -10.04
N SER A 132 -0.55 6.99 -9.40
CA SER A 132 0.64 6.75 -8.55
C SER A 132 1.95 6.89 -9.31
N ILE A 133 2.05 6.31 -10.51
CA ILE A 133 3.27 6.33 -11.31
C ILE A 133 3.58 7.74 -11.77
N SER A 134 2.59 8.49 -12.27
CA SER A 134 2.77 9.89 -12.68
C SER A 134 3.23 10.76 -11.52
N ALA A 135 2.61 10.57 -10.33
CA ALA A 135 2.96 11.34 -9.14
C ALA A 135 4.38 11.00 -8.65
N ALA A 136 4.73 9.72 -8.58
CA ALA A 136 6.06 9.27 -8.18
C ALA A 136 7.14 9.77 -9.15
N LEU A 137 6.89 9.67 -10.46
CA LEU A 137 7.79 10.19 -11.49
C LEU A 137 7.99 11.71 -11.35
N GLY A 138 6.90 12.46 -11.13
CA GLY A 138 6.99 13.90 -10.93
C GLY A 138 7.79 14.27 -9.68
N MET A 139 7.65 13.50 -8.59
CA MET A 139 8.43 13.70 -7.37
C MET A 139 9.90 13.35 -7.58
N SER A 140 10.20 12.24 -8.26
CA SER A 140 11.58 11.85 -8.62
C SER A 140 12.28 12.94 -9.43
N ARG A 141 11.61 13.48 -10.43
CA ARG A 141 12.16 14.56 -11.28
C ARG A 141 12.31 15.90 -10.55
N ALA A 142 11.49 16.16 -9.54
CA ALA A 142 11.59 17.37 -8.73
C ALA A 142 12.71 17.30 -7.69
N GLU A 143 13.16 16.11 -7.34
CA GLU A 143 14.24 15.91 -6.37
C GLU A 143 15.60 15.97 -7.08
N ASN A 144 16.43 16.94 -6.66
CA ASN A 144 17.71 17.20 -7.34
C ASN A 144 18.87 16.30 -6.86
N SER A 145 18.64 15.41 -5.89
CA SER A 145 19.73 14.73 -5.16
C SER A 145 19.75 13.22 -5.31
N ASN A 146 18.71 12.58 -5.82
CA ASN A 146 18.53 11.12 -5.85
C ASN A 146 18.79 10.44 -4.48
N ILE A 147 18.62 11.19 -3.38
CA ILE A 147 18.86 10.69 -2.02
C ILE A 147 17.66 9.86 -1.55
N HIS A 148 16.44 10.33 -1.84
CA HIS A 148 15.21 9.69 -1.43
C HIS A 148 14.55 8.95 -2.57
N LYS A 149 13.98 7.79 -2.26
CA LYS A 149 13.34 6.93 -3.25
C LYS A 149 11.87 7.29 -3.44
N GLN A 150 11.40 7.09 -4.66
CA GLN A 150 10.00 7.28 -5.03
C GLN A 150 9.42 5.93 -5.40
N ILE A 151 8.43 5.48 -4.64
CA ILE A 151 7.83 4.15 -4.78
C ILE A 151 6.35 4.29 -5.16
N ALA A 152 5.97 3.76 -6.32
CA ALA A 152 4.58 3.66 -6.74
C ALA A 152 4.11 2.21 -6.57
N VAL A 153 3.08 1.99 -5.76
CA VAL A 153 2.43 0.68 -5.60
C VAL A 153 1.11 0.73 -6.35
N ILE A 154 1.00 -0.04 -7.42
CA ILE A 154 -0.17 -0.07 -8.29
C ILE A 154 -0.75 -1.49 -8.39
N GLY A 155 -2.07 -1.60 -8.34
CA GLY A 155 -2.77 -2.87 -8.52
C GLY A 155 -2.99 -3.21 -10.00
N ASP A 156 -3.24 -4.50 -10.28
CA ASP A 156 -3.51 -5.04 -11.63
C ASP A 156 -4.70 -4.34 -12.31
N GLY A 157 -5.71 -3.94 -11.54
CA GLY A 157 -6.83 -3.15 -12.03
C GLY A 157 -6.47 -1.73 -12.41
N ALA A 158 -5.69 -1.08 -11.57
CA ALA A 158 -5.34 0.32 -11.76
C ALA A 158 -4.35 0.53 -12.91
N ILE A 159 -3.46 -0.43 -13.16
CA ILE A 159 -2.48 -0.32 -14.26
C ILE A 159 -3.14 -0.30 -15.64
N THR A 160 -4.40 -0.74 -15.76
CA THR A 160 -5.15 -0.68 -17.02
C THR A 160 -5.58 0.75 -17.41
N GLY A 161 -5.46 1.71 -16.50
CA GLY A 161 -5.76 3.11 -16.78
C GLY A 161 -4.75 3.74 -17.75
N GLY A 162 -5.24 4.49 -18.74
CA GLY A 162 -4.39 5.14 -19.75
C GLY A 162 -3.28 5.98 -19.14
N MET A 163 -3.57 6.72 -18.06
CA MET A 163 -2.58 7.52 -17.35
C MET A 163 -1.42 6.68 -16.81
N ALA A 164 -1.69 5.47 -16.29
CA ALA A 164 -0.64 4.56 -15.82
C ALA A 164 0.27 4.11 -16.96
N PHE A 165 -0.29 3.73 -18.11
CA PHE A 165 0.49 3.34 -19.29
C PHE A 165 1.32 4.49 -19.84
N GLU A 166 0.77 5.68 -19.92
CA GLU A 166 1.53 6.85 -20.37
C GLU A 166 2.66 7.21 -19.43
N ALA A 167 2.41 7.13 -18.12
CA ALA A 167 3.43 7.36 -17.12
C ALA A 167 4.54 6.29 -17.16
N LEU A 168 4.19 5.02 -17.37
CA LEU A 168 5.16 3.94 -17.59
C LEU A 168 6.03 4.18 -18.82
N ALA A 169 5.40 4.55 -19.94
CA ALA A 169 6.12 4.84 -21.17
C ALA A 169 7.06 6.04 -20.99
N HIS A 170 6.60 7.08 -20.31
CA HIS A 170 7.41 8.25 -20.01
C HIS A 170 8.58 7.87 -19.08
N ALA A 171 8.34 7.19 -17.96
CA ALA A 171 9.38 6.75 -17.05
C ALA A 171 10.44 5.87 -17.77
N GLY A 172 10.00 4.93 -18.62
CA GLY A 172 10.89 4.08 -19.39
C GLY A 172 11.71 4.80 -20.47
N SER A 173 11.34 6.03 -20.83
CA SER A 173 12.10 6.86 -21.78
C SER A 173 13.15 7.75 -21.11
N LEU A 174 13.15 7.82 -19.78
CA LEU A 174 14.07 8.65 -19.01
C LEU A 174 15.23 7.80 -18.52
N GLU A 175 16.41 8.41 -18.50
CA GLU A 175 17.62 7.84 -17.91
C GLU A 175 17.78 8.39 -16.49
N ASP A 176 18.32 7.59 -15.58
CA ASP A 176 18.71 7.98 -14.21
C ASP A 176 17.56 8.43 -13.29
N ASP A 177 16.37 7.82 -13.39
CA ASP A 177 15.28 8.04 -12.44
C ASP A 177 15.25 6.98 -11.32
N ASP A 178 15.29 7.45 -10.07
CA ASP A 178 15.15 6.62 -8.86
C ASP A 178 13.68 6.32 -8.55
N LEU A 179 12.98 5.69 -9.50
CA LEU A 179 11.58 5.32 -9.40
C LEU A 179 11.43 3.80 -9.31
N LEU A 180 10.83 3.33 -8.22
CA LEU A 180 10.43 1.94 -8.07
C LEU A 180 8.92 1.81 -8.33
N ILE A 181 8.53 0.99 -9.30
CA ILE A 181 7.14 0.67 -9.58
C ILE A 181 6.88 -0.78 -9.18
N ILE A 182 5.93 -0.98 -8.27
CA ILE A 182 5.53 -2.30 -7.77
C ILE A 182 4.12 -2.59 -8.28
N LEU A 183 4.01 -3.58 -9.15
CA LEU A 183 2.73 -4.13 -9.58
C LEU A 183 2.27 -5.19 -8.58
N ASN A 184 1.17 -4.90 -7.87
CA ASN A 184 0.50 -5.87 -7.01
C ASN A 184 -0.60 -6.57 -7.81
N ASP A 185 -0.26 -7.74 -8.38
CA ASP A 185 -1.22 -8.59 -9.10
C ASP A 185 -1.63 -9.78 -8.22
N ASN A 186 -2.83 -9.71 -7.68
CA ASN A 186 -3.42 -10.79 -6.87
C ASN A 186 -4.60 -11.47 -7.60
N ASN A 187 -4.79 -11.21 -8.88
CA ASN A 187 -5.90 -11.68 -9.70
C ASN A 187 -7.30 -11.27 -9.17
N MET A 188 -7.35 -10.26 -8.29
CA MET A 188 -8.59 -9.77 -7.67
C MET A 188 -8.86 -8.33 -8.07
N SER A 189 -9.85 -8.12 -8.90
CA SER A 189 -10.33 -6.80 -9.24
C SER A 189 -11.85 -6.72 -9.22
N THR A 190 -12.37 -5.50 -9.19
CA THR A 190 -13.82 -5.24 -9.19
C THR A 190 -14.51 -5.73 -10.48
N VAL A 191 -13.77 -5.76 -11.58
CA VAL A 191 -14.23 -6.24 -12.89
C VAL A 191 -13.17 -7.13 -13.53
N SER A 192 -13.60 -8.06 -14.36
CA SER A 192 -12.68 -8.90 -15.14
C SER A 192 -12.15 -8.10 -16.34
N TYR A 193 -10.83 -8.04 -16.52
CA TYR A 193 -10.18 -7.46 -17.70
C TYR A 193 -9.43 -8.50 -18.51
N THR A 194 -10.05 -9.60 -18.73
CA THR A 194 -9.50 -10.66 -19.59
C THR A 194 -9.09 -10.15 -20.98
N HIS A 195 -9.70 -9.08 -21.45
CA HIS A 195 -9.37 -8.42 -22.73
C HIS A 195 -8.02 -7.67 -22.72
N LEU A 196 -7.42 -7.42 -21.58
CA LEU A 196 -6.12 -6.75 -21.43
C LEU A 196 -4.98 -7.72 -21.13
N ARG A 197 -5.28 -8.99 -20.89
CA ARG A 197 -4.27 -10.04 -20.72
C ARG A 197 -3.98 -10.69 -22.07
N ALA A 198 -2.70 -10.86 -22.38
CA ALA A 198 -2.28 -11.68 -23.50
C ALA A 198 -2.77 -13.12 -23.28
N HIS A 199 -3.65 -13.60 -24.13
CA HIS A 199 -4.20 -14.97 -24.06
C HIS A 199 -3.18 -16.06 -24.44
N GLU A 200 -1.98 -15.66 -24.85
CA GLU A 200 -1.05 -16.55 -25.53
C GLU A 200 -0.12 -17.32 -24.60
N THR A 201 -0.04 -16.93 -23.32
CA THR A 201 0.98 -17.49 -22.41
C THR A 201 0.62 -18.82 -21.77
N THR A 202 -0.63 -19.30 -21.88
CA THR A 202 -1.05 -20.54 -21.22
C THR A 202 -0.97 -21.79 -22.10
N ASN A 203 -0.70 -21.66 -23.39
CA ASN A 203 -0.73 -22.78 -24.34
C ASN A 203 0.63 -23.16 -24.96
N TYR A 204 1.74 -22.57 -24.53
CA TYR A 204 3.07 -22.77 -25.11
C TYR A 204 4.17 -23.16 -24.12
N LEU A 205 3.80 -23.64 -22.93
CA LEU A 205 4.75 -24.25 -21.98
C LEU A 205 4.46 -25.74 -21.80
#